data_9385d084abed3055768b60bf53d65b93
#
_entry.id   9385d084abed3055768b60bf53d65b93
#
_cell.length_a   1.000
_cell.length_b   1.000
_cell.length_c   1.000
_cell.angle_alpha   90.00
_cell.angle_beta   90.00
_cell.angle_gamma   90.00
#
_symmetry.space_group_name_H-M   'P 1'
#
loop_
_entity.id
_entity.type
_entity.pdbx_description
1 polymer ?
#
loop_
_entity_poly.entity_id
_entity_poly.type
_entity_poly.pdbx_seq_one_letter_code
_entity_poly.pdbx_strand_id
1 'polypeptide(L)'
;ASVRQLEDEEVRHQISGIRHQGSDISRKLMTHAAAQLDFECLRHEKLAILGGPRAVPADEPDLFAWPIVTAEDEQAVLEVLRAGRMSGTGLTMEFEKEFAAWQGTKYALAHCNGTAALLAAMYGCGIGRGDEIICPSMTYWASALPVFALGGTVTFADIEPDSLCIDPDDIEHRITPRTKAIVVVHYCGHPCDMDRIMEIAGRRGLKVIEDVSHAHGTRYKGRLCGSI
;
A
#
# COMPACT_ATOMS: atom_id res chain seq x y z
N ALA A 1 -0.28 33.74 38.04
CA ALA A 1 -0.60 32.75 37.02
C ALA A 1 0.43 31.63 37.08
N SER A 2 0.00 30.38 37.26
CA SER A 2 0.91 29.24 37.39
C SER A 2 1.40 28.83 35.98
N VAL A 3 2.62 28.28 35.92
CA VAL A 3 3.27 27.80 34.69
C VAL A 3 2.33 26.90 33.87
N ARG A 4 1.45 26.14 34.52
CA ARG A 4 0.40 25.32 33.85
C ARG A 4 -0.62 26.11 33.03
N GLN A 5 -0.93 27.39 33.44
CA GLN A 5 -1.89 28.19 32.67
C GLN A 5 -1.28 28.76 31.37
N LEU A 6 0.03 29.03 31.38
CA LEU A 6 0.74 29.51 30.17
C LEU A 6 0.95 28.38 29.13
N GLU A 7 1.23 27.18 29.60
CA GLU A 7 1.34 25.99 28.69
C GLU A 7 0.00 25.66 28.03
N ASP A 8 -1.11 25.80 28.72
CA ASP A 8 -2.45 25.57 28.15
C ASP A 8 -2.87 26.64 27.13
N GLU A 9 -2.44 27.90 27.27
CA GLU A 9 -2.73 28.95 26.29
C GLU A 9 -1.89 28.78 25.00
N GLU A 10 -0.62 28.41 25.12
CA GLU A 10 0.29 28.24 24.00
C GLU A 10 -0.13 27.00 23.15
N VAL A 11 -0.52 25.92 23.81
CA VAL A 11 -1.08 24.70 23.14
C VAL A 11 -2.40 25.01 22.46
N ARG A 12 -3.28 25.83 23.06
CA ARG A 12 -4.55 26.25 22.42
C ARG A 12 -4.32 27.13 21.19
N HIS A 13 -3.31 28.00 21.23
CA HIS A 13 -2.94 28.82 20.06
C HIS A 13 -2.37 28.00 18.93
N GLN A 14 -1.53 26.98 19.20
CA GLN A 14 -1.02 26.06 18.19
C GLN A 14 -2.14 25.19 17.58
N ILE A 15 -3.05 24.66 18.40
CA ILE A 15 -4.20 23.87 17.91
C ILE A 15 -5.17 24.74 17.07
N SER A 16 -5.35 26.02 17.43
CA SER A 16 -6.17 26.96 16.66
C SER A 16 -5.53 27.26 15.28
N GLY A 17 -4.21 27.40 15.22
CA GLY A 17 -3.46 27.61 13.97
C GLY A 17 -3.57 26.40 13.03
N ILE A 18 -3.45 25.19 13.58
CA ILE A 18 -3.60 23.93 12.81
C ILE A 18 -5.03 23.76 12.28
N ARG A 19 -6.06 24.13 13.05
CA ARG A 19 -7.46 24.10 12.58
C ARG A 19 -7.74 25.09 11.45
N HIS A 20 -7.10 26.25 11.44
CA HIS A 20 -7.26 27.23 10.35
C HIS A 20 -6.54 26.81 9.08
N GLN A 21 -5.36 26.20 9.16
CA GLN A 21 -4.66 25.66 7.98
C GLN A 21 -5.38 24.44 7.40
N GLY A 22 -5.91 23.54 8.24
CA GLY A 22 -6.68 22.39 7.79
C GLY A 22 -7.98 22.77 7.07
N SER A 23 -8.66 23.86 7.50
CA SER A 23 -9.88 24.34 6.82
C SER A 23 -9.60 24.95 5.44
N ASP A 24 -8.45 25.59 5.26
CA ASP A 24 -8.06 26.18 3.96
C ASP A 24 -7.59 25.12 2.96
N ILE A 25 -6.86 24.10 3.41
CA ILE A 25 -6.46 22.96 2.58
C ILE A 25 -7.69 22.14 2.18
N SER A 26 -8.61 21.88 3.10
CA SER A 26 -9.86 21.17 2.81
C SER A 26 -10.76 21.97 1.84
N ARG A 27 -10.82 23.29 1.97
CA ARG A 27 -11.56 24.16 1.04
C ARG A 27 -10.90 24.19 -0.35
N LYS A 28 -9.57 24.26 -0.45
CA LYS A 28 -8.86 24.23 -1.74
C LYS A 28 -8.98 22.89 -2.43
N LEU A 29 -8.91 21.77 -1.70
CA LEU A 29 -9.12 20.43 -2.25
C LEU A 29 -10.58 20.24 -2.72
N MET A 30 -11.58 20.70 -1.95
CA MET A 30 -12.97 20.65 -2.38
C MET A 30 -13.26 21.57 -3.59
N THR A 31 -12.61 22.72 -3.70
CA THR A 31 -12.81 23.61 -4.87
C THR A 31 -12.11 23.08 -6.13
N HIS A 32 -11.00 22.35 -6.00
CA HIS A 32 -10.33 21.73 -7.16
C HIS A 32 -11.07 20.48 -7.65
N ALA A 33 -11.50 19.61 -6.76
CA ALA A 33 -12.30 18.44 -7.09
C ALA A 33 -13.69 18.83 -7.65
N ALA A 34 -14.29 19.91 -7.11
CA ALA A 34 -15.58 20.43 -7.58
C ALA A 34 -15.49 21.08 -8.98
N ALA A 35 -14.30 21.55 -9.42
CA ALA A 35 -14.14 22.18 -10.73
C ALA A 35 -14.00 21.17 -11.90
N GLN A 36 -13.79 19.89 -11.62
CA GLN A 36 -13.65 18.85 -12.64
C GLN A 36 -14.82 17.87 -12.73
N LEU A 37 -15.73 17.90 -11.77
CA LEU A 37 -16.97 17.12 -11.86
C LEU A 37 -18.03 17.96 -12.58
N ASP A 38 -18.49 17.48 -13.73
CA ASP A 38 -19.61 18.06 -14.45
C ASP A 38 -20.90 17.85 -13.64
N PHE A 39 -21.18 18.80 -12.75
CA PHE A 39 -22.36 18.78 -11.88
C PHE A 39 -23.68 19.03 -12.62
N GLU A 40 -23.67 19.30 -13.94
CA GLU A 40 -24.92 19.45 -14.71
C GLU A 40 -25.70 18.14 -14.78
N CYS A 41 -25.02 17.00 -14.82
CA CYS A 41 -25.66 15.66 -14.76
C CYS A 41 -26.41 15.42 -13.44
N LEU A 42 -25.94 15.99 -12.33
CA LEU A 42 -26.54 15.79 -10.99
C LEU A 42 -27.69 16.78 -10.65
N ARG A 43 -27.95 17.78 -11.49
CA ARG A 43 -28.98 18.82 -11.21
C ARG A 43 -30.41 18.36 -11.35
N HIS A 44 -30.64 17.20 -11.96
CA HIS A 44 -32.01 16.73 -12.27
C HIS A 44 -32.44 15.48 -11.51
N GLU A 45 -31.56 14.81 -10.77
CA GLU A 45 -31.93 13.62 -10.01
C GLU A 45 -31.95 13.89 -8.50
N LYS A 46 -33.07 13.61 -7.89
CA LYS A 46 -33.26 13.68 -6.45
C LYS A 46 -32.41 12.61 -5.79
N LEU A 47 -31.54 12.98 -4.83
CA LEU A 47 -30.75 12.02 -4.08
C LEU A 47 -31.59 10.94 -3.41
N ALA A 48 -31.16 9.71 -3.36
CA ALA A 48 -31.89 8.59 -2.76
C ALA A 48 -32.32 8.87 -1.31
N ILE A 49 -31.46 9.52 -0.51
CA ILE A 49 -31.77 9.93 0.87
C ILE A 49 -32.92 10.94 0.96
N LEU A 50 -33.20 11.68 -0.11
CA LEU A 50 -34.31 12.63 -0.25
C LEU A 50 -35.51 12.03 -0.99
N GLY A 51 -35.53 10.71 -1.19
CA GLY A 51 -36.57 9.96 -1.88
C GLY A 51 -36.41 9.87 -3.40
N GLY A 52 -35.18 10.04 -3.92
CA GLY A 52 -34.83 9.69 -5.29
C GLY A 52 -34.57 8.18 -5.49
N PRO A 53 -34.29 7.74 -6.72
CA PRO A 53 -33.97 6.35 -6.99
C PRO A 53 -32.64 5.95 -6.32
N ARG A 54 -32.55 4.70 -5.88
CA ARG A 54 -31.27 4.14 -5.39
C ARG A 54 -30.32 3.90 -6.56
N ALA A 55 -29.09 4.35 -6.45
CA ALA A 55 -28.04 4.07 -7.44
C ALA A 55 -27.64 2.58 -7.44
N VAL A 56 -27.71 1.93 -6.27
CA VAL A 56 -27.47 0.49 -6.11
C VAL A 56 -28.81 -0.17 -5.77
N PRO A 57 -29.30 -1.16 -6.55
CA PRO A 57 -30.51 -1.92 -6.26
C PRO A 57 -30.43 -2.62 -4.90
N ALA A 58 -31.57 -2.81 -4.22
CA ALA A 58 -31.61 -3.45 -2.91
C ALA A 58 -31.24 -4.95 -2.96
N ASP A 59 -31.38 -5.55 -4.13
CA ASP A 59 -31.20 -6.98 -4.37
C ASP A 59 -29.83 -7.32 -5.02
N GLU A 60 -28.90 -6.37 -5.09
CA GLU A 60 -27.54 -6.65 -5.52
C GLU A 60 -26.91 -7.68 -4.58
N PRO A 61 -26.25 -8.73 -5.11
CA PRO A 61 -25.50 -9.65 -4.28
C PRO A 61 -24.47 -8.88 -3.45
N ASP A 62 -24.15 -9.40 -2.28
CA ASP A 62 -23.18 -8.75 -1.38
C ASP A 62 -21.83 -8.55 -2.08
N LEU A 63 -21.64 -7.35 -2.63
CA LEU A 63 -20.44 -6.95 -3.36
C LEU A 63 -19.18 -6.95 -2.47
N PHE A 64 -19.38 -7.01 -1.15
CA PHE A 64 -18.34 -7.03 -0.15
C PHE A 64 -18.11 -8.43 0.43
N ALA A 65 -18.82 -9.46 -0.05
CA ALA A 65 -18.58 -10.84 0.35
C ALA A 65 -17.20 -11.29 -0.13
N TRP A 66 -16.25 -11.35 0.79
CA TRP A 66 -14.88 -11.77 0.53
C TRP A 66 -14.29 -12.44 1.77
N PRO A 67 -13.50 -13.51 1.67
CA PRO A 67 -13.09 -14.18 0.42
C PRO A 67 -14.22 -15.05 -0.17
N ILE A 68 -14.15 -15.27 -1.50
CA ILE A 68 -15.00 -16.25 -2.17
C ILE A 68 -14.35 -17.63 -1.95
N VAL A 69 -15.00 -18.47 -1.17
CA VAL A 69 -14.55 -19.85 -0.90
C VAL A 69 -15.42 -20.80 -1.72
N THR A 70 -14.78 -21.62 -2.55
CA THR A 70 -15.45 -22.62 -3.39
C THR A 70 -15.40 -24.03 -2.75
N ALA A 71 -16.18 -24.95 -3.28
CA ALA A 71 -16.13 -26.35 -2.84
C ALA A 71 -14.76 -27.00 -3.11
N GLU A 72 -14.07 -26.58 -4.16
CA GLU A 72 -12.70 -27.00 -4.47
C GLU A 72 -11.71 -26.54 -3.41
N ASP A 73 -11.84 -25.30 -2.91
CA ASP A 73 -11.00 -24.77 -1.83
C ASP A 73 -11.20 -25.56 -0.53
N GLU A 74 -12.46 -25.83 -0.17
CA GLU A 74 -12.79 -26.66 1.01
C GLU A 74 -12.20 -28.07 0.88
N GLN A 75 -12.37 -28.71 -0.29
CA GLN A 75 -11.86 -30.04 -0.55
C GLN A 75 -10.32 -30.09 -0.44
N ALA A 76 -9.62 -29.12 -1.01
CA ALA A 76 -8.17 -29.04 -0.96
C ALA A 76 -7.65 -28.94 0.49
N VAL A 77 -8.30 -28.12 1.32
CA VAL A 77 -7.95 -28.00 2.74
C VAL A 77 -8.22 -29.31 3.48
N LEU A 78 -9.36 -29.96 3.26
CA LEU A 78 -9.71 -31.23 3.87
C LEU A 78 -8.73 -32.36 3.50
N GLU A 79 -8.24 -32.37 2.28
CA GLU A 79 -7.24 -33.36 1.85
C GLU A 79 -5.93 -33.24 2.60
N VAL A 80 -5.44 -32.00 2.81
CA VAL A 80 -4.23 -31.74 3.62
C VAL A 80 -4.41 -32.21 5.06
N LEU A 81 -5.55 -31.87 5.68
CA LEU A 81 -5.88 -32.26 7.05
C LEU A 81 -5.97 -33.77 7.20
N ARG A 82 -6.71 -34.46 6.32
CA ARG A 82 -6.89 -35.93 6.36
C ARG A 82 -5.59 -36.69 6.10
N ALA A 83 -4.72 -36.15 5.26
CA ALA A 83 -3.40 -36.72 5.01
C ALA A 83 -2.40 -36.51 6.17
N GLY A 84 -2.74 -35.70 7.18
CA GLY A 84 -1.85 -35.40 8.31
C GLY A 84 -0.57 -34.64 7.91
N ARG A 85 -0.57 -33.96 6.76
CA ARG A 85 0.63 -33.31 6.18
C ARG A 85 0.67 -31.80 6.44
N MET A 86 0.15 -31.33 7.54
CA MET A 86 0.05 -29.90 7.87
C MET A 86 1.42 -29.20 8.03
N SER A 87 2.48 -29.94 8.32
CA SER A 87 3.85 -29.44 8.42
C SER A 87 4.75 -29.86 7.25
N GLY A 88 4.17 -30.52 6.24
CA GLY A 88 4.91 -30.96 5.07
C GLY A 88 5.17 -29.82 4.08
N THR A 89 6.34 -29.82 3.46
CA THR A 89 6.76 -28.74 2.51
C THR A 89 6.38 -29.05 1.05
N GLY A 90 5.90 -30.26 0.73
CA GLY A 90 5.64 -30.66 -0.67
C GLY A 90 4.68 -29.75 -1.40
N LEU A 91 3.50 -29.50 -0.84
CA LEU A 91 2.49 -28.62 -1.45
C LEU A 91 2.97 -27.16 -1.52
N THR A 92 3.71 -26.71 -0.50
CA THR A 92 4.30 -25.37 -0.51
C THR A 92 5.30 -25.19 -1.66
N MET A 93 6.15 -26.19 -1.91
CA MET A 93 7.11 -26.14 -3.02
C MET A 93 6.43 -26.19 -4.39
N GLU A 94 5.33 -26.91 -4.53
CA GLU A 94 4.50 -26.90 -5.74
C GLU A 94 3.91 -25.52 -5.98
N PHE A 95 3.30 -24.92 -4.96
CA PHE A 95 2.77 -23.56 -5.02
C PHE A 95 3.86 -22.53 -5.39
N GLU A 96 5.02 -22.57 -4.73
CA GLU A 96 6.14 -21.67 -5.02
C GLU A 96 6.57 -21.76 -6.49
N LYS A 97 6.63 -22.96 -7.05
CA LYS A 97 6.99 -23.19 -8.44
C LYS A 97 5.94 -22.62 -9.42
N GLU A 98 4.67 -22.88 -9.15
CA GLU A 98 3.56 -22.37 -9.94
C GLU A 98 3.47 -20.85 -9.87
N PHE A 99 3.59 -20.30 -8.66
CA PHE A 99 3.55 -18.87 -8.46
C PHE A 99 4.72 -18.14 -9.12
N ALA A 100 5.94 -18.67 -9.04
CA ALA A 100 7.10 -18.13 -9.74
C ALA A 100 6.89 -18.11 -11.27
N ALA A 101 6.34 -19.19 -11.82
CA ALA A 101 6.03 -19.28 -13.25
C ALA A 101 4.94 -18.28 -13.66
N TRP A 102 3.88 -18.14 -12.87
CA TRP A 102 2.79 -17.19 -13.12
C TRP A 102 3.27 -15.74 -13.02
N GLN A 103 4.03 -15.42 -11.98
CA GLN A 103 4.57 -14.08 -11.73
C GLN A 103 5.67 -13.68 -12.74
N GLY A 104 6.29 -14.67 -13.40
CA GLY A 104 7.42 -14.45 -14.30
C GLY A 104 8.75 -14.18 -13.56
N THR A 105 8.87 -14.65 -12.33
CA THR A 105 10.09 -14.57 -11.52
C THR A 105 10.86 -15.87 -11.51
N LYS A 106 12.14 -15.83 -11.19
CA LYS A 106 12.97 -17.03 -11.12
C LYS A 106 12.65 -17.91 -9.91
N TYR A 107 12.25 -17.28 -8.82
CA TYR A 107 11.95 -17.93 -7.55
C TYR A 107 10.72 -17.31 -6.90
N ALA A 108 10.01 -18.10 -6.12
CA ALA A 108 9.05 -17.66 -5.14
C ALA A 108 9.36 -18.34 -3.81
N LEU A 109 9.07 -17.69 -2.70
CA LEU A 109 9.24 -18.24 -1.36
C LEU A 109 7.98 -17.92 -0.55
N ALA A 110 7.27 -18.96 -0.15
CA ALA A 110 6.05 -18.82 0.62
C ALA A 110 6.35 -18.45 2.08
N HIS A 111 5.53 -17.58 2.61
CA HIS A 111 5.59 -17.12 4.00
C HIS A 111 4.22 -17.28 4.66
N CYS A 112 4.20 -17.28 6.00
CA CYS A 112 2.94 -17.41 6.77
C CYS A 112 2.00 -16.21 6.60
N ASN A 113 2.51 -15.06 6.16
CA ASN A 113 1.76 -13.85 5.85
C ASN A 113 2.64 -12.83 5.10
N GLY A 114 2.01 -11.77 4.54
CA GLY A 114 2.71 -10.72 3.80
C GLY A 114 3.72 -9.93 4.63
N THR A 115 3.46 -9.70 5.92
CA THR A 115 4.40 -9.02 6.82
C THR A 115 5.72 -9.79 6.94
N ALA A 116 5.65 -11.12 7.07
CA ALA A 116 6.82 -11.98 7.10
C ALA A 116 7.55 -12.01 5.75
N ALA A 117 6.81 -11.97 4.64
CA ALA A 117 7.38 -11.88 3.30
C ALA A 117 8.15 -10.57 3.10
N LEU A 118 7.59 -9.44 3.53
CA LEU A 118 8.26 -8.13 3.46
C LEU A 118 9.51 -8.08 4.36
N LEU A 119 9.44 -8.65 5.56
CA LEU A 119 10.63 -8.79 6.43
C LEU A 119 11.72 -9.60 5.74
N ALA A 120 11.36 -10.72 5.11
CA ALA A 120 12.32 -11.56 4.39
C ALA A 120 12.90 -10.84 3.15
N ALA A 121 12.09 -10.07 2.42
CA ALA A 121 12.55 -9.25 1.31
C ALA A 121 13.54 -8.17 1.78
N MET A 122 13.25 -7.46 2.87
CA MET A 122 14.17 -6.49 3.47
C MET A 122 15.47 -7.14 3.92
N TYR A 123 15.39 -8.30 4.58
CA TYR A 123 16.57 -9.08 4.95
C TYR A 123 17.41 -9.50 3.73
N GLY A 124 16.73 -9.98 2.68
CA GLY A 124 17.37 -10.36 1.40
C GLY A 124 18.03 -9.18 0.68
N CYS A 125 17.54 -7.95 0.88
CA CYS A 125 18.18 -6.73 0.41
C CYS A 125 19.41 -6.32 1.24
N GLY A 126 19.73 -7.04 2.32
CA GLY A 126 20.86 -6.77 3.18
C GLY A 126 20.63 -5.60 4.15
N ILE A 127 19.37 -5.28 4.46
CA ILE A 127 19.03 -4.22 5.42
C ILE A 127 19.40 -4.66 6.82
N GLY A 128 20.06 -3.79 7.58
CA GLY A 128 20.51 -4.05 8.94
C GLY A 128 20.56 -2.79 9.79
N ARG A 129 21.28 -2.91 10.91
CA ARG A 129 21.39 -1.83 11.89
C ARG A 129 21.96 -0.55 11.28
N GLY A 130 21.22 0.56 11.40
CA GLY A 130 21.62 1.88 10.93
C GLY A 130 21.25 2.17 9.48
N ASP A 131 20.76 1.16 8.73
CA ASP A 131 20.24 1.36 7.38
C ASP A 131 18.83 1.97 7.42
N GLU A 132 18.44 2.55 6.31
CA GLU A 132 17.17 3.24 6.12
C GLU A 132 16.46 2.71 4.87
N ILE A 133 15.14 2.55 4.97
CA ILE A 133 14.28 2.33 3.82
C ILE A 133 13.39 3.55 3.59
N ILE A 134 13.04 3.83 2.33
CA ILE A 134 11.99 4.78 1.97
C ILE A 134 10.72 4.00 1.70
N CYS A 135 9.59 4.46 2.26
CA CYS A 135 8.28 3.83 2.14
C CYS A 135 7.22 4.92 1.90
N PRO A 136 6.13 4.67 1.15
CA PRO A 136 5.07 5.66 1.01
C PRO A 136 4.41 5.98 2.35
N SER A 137 4.00 7.23 2.53
CA SER A 137 3.28 7.68 3.73
C SER A 137 1.89 7.07 3.84
N MET A 138 1.31 6.63 2.72
CA MET A 138 0.01 5.96 2.66
C MET A 138 0.19 4.48 2.31
N THR A 139 0.14 3.63 3.33
CA THR A 139 0.24 2.19 3.19
C THR A 139 -0.27 1.48 4.44
N TYR A 140 -0.42 0.16 4.37
CA TYR A 140 -0.54 -0.65 5.56
C TYR A 140 0.80 -0.70 6.30
N TRP A 141 0.78 -0.66 7.62
CA TRP A 141 1.99 -0.61 8.44
C TRP A 141 3.03 -1.69 8.15
N ALA A 142 2.61 -2.84 7.62
CA ALA A 142 3.50 -3.95 7.29
C ALA A 142 4.51 -3.65 6.17
N SER A 143 4.26 -2.63 5.32
CA SER A 143 5.24 -2.21 4.31
C SER A 143 6.43 -1.47 4.92
N ALA A 144 6.30 -0.95 6.14
CA ALA A 144 7.31 -0.15 6.81
C ALA A 144 7.90 -0.80 8.08
N LEU A 145 7.04 -1.23 9.02
CA LEU A 145 7.47 -1.65 10.37
C LEU A 145 8.43 -2.84 10.44
N PRO A 146 8.43 -3.82 9.51
CA PRO A 146 9.37 -4.93 9.60
C PRO A 146 10.85 -4.51 9.61
N VAL A 147 11.18 -3.33 9.08
CA VAL A 147 12.56 -2.81 9.08
C VAL A 147 13.13 -2.68 10.50
N PHE A 148 12.30 -2.36 11.49
CA PHE A 148 12.74 -2.21 12.87
C PHE A 148 13.24 -3.53 13.48
N ALA A 149 12.68 -4.67 13.06
CA ALA A 149 13.15 -5.98 13.49
C ALA A 149 14.59 -6.28 13.00
N LEU A 150 15.02 -5.62 11.92
CA LEU A 150 16.39 -5.70 11.38
C LEU A 150 17.32 -4.63 11.98
N GLY A 151 16.82 -3.75 12.83
CA GLY A 151 17.57 -2.62 13.40
C GLY A 151 17.73 -1.44 12.43
N GLY A 152 17.01 -1.42 11.34
CA GLY A 152 16.91 -0.32 10.41
C GLY A 152 15.85 0.72 10.82
N THR A 153 15.67 1.73 10.01
CA THR A 153 14.67 2.80 10.18
C THR A 153 13.89 3.02 8.89
N VAL A 154 12.74 3.68 9.00
CA VAL A 154 11.93 4.07 7.86
C VAL A 154 11.90 5.59 7.72
N THR A 155 12.04 6.08 6.49
CA THR A 155 11.73 7.45 6.08
C THR A 155 10.52 7.40 5.17
N PHE A 156 9.49 8.18 5.47
CA PHE A 156 8.30 8.24 4.64
C PHE A 156 8.46 9.28 3.54
N ALA A 157 8.14 8.87 2.31
CA ALA A 157 7.94 9.77 1.18
C ALA A 157 6.45 10.05 0.99
N ASP A 158 6.13 11.21 0.43
CA ASP A 158 4.76 11.59 0.12
C ASP A 158 4.20 10.76 -1.04
N ILE A 159 2.94 10.94 -1.33
CA ILE A 159 2.22 10.24 -2.39
C ILE A 159 1.73 11.23 -3.45
N GLU A 160 1.61 10.76 -4.67
CA GLU A 160 0.95 11.49 -5.75
C GLU A 160 -0.57 11.55 -5.49
N PRO A 161 -1.21 12.73 -5.54
CA PRO A 161 -2.62 12.89 -5.22
C PRO A 161 -3.58 12.07 -6.11
N ASP A 162 -3.20 11.86 -7.37
CA ASP A 162 -4.05 11.22 -8.36
C ASP A 162 -3.97 9.68 -8.30
N SER A 163 -2.79 9.14 -8.02
CA SER A 163 -2.52 7.70 -8.00
C SER A 163 -2.55 7.09 -6.60
N LEU A 164 -2.34 7.91 -5.56
CA LEU A 164 -2.10 7.50 -4.18
C LEU A 164 -0.86 6.59 -4.01
N CYS A 165 -0.04 6.48 -5.04
CA CYS A 165 1.23 5.78 -5.02
C CYS A 165 2.35 6.71 -4.57
N ILE A 166 3.48 6.14 -4.16
CA ILE A 166 4.65 6.91 -3.70
C ILE A 166 5.11 7.89 -4.80
N ASP A 167 5.39 9.13 -4.41
CA ASP A 167 5.87 10.18 -5.30
C ASP A 167 7.38 10.01 -5.59
N PRO A 168 7.77 9.77 -6.85
CA PRO A 168 9.18 9.66 -7.21
C PRO A 168 10.02 10.92 -6.94
N ASP A 169 9.42 12.11 -7.00
CA ASP A 169 10.13 13.35 -6.72
C ASP A 169 10.45 13.45 -5.23
N ASP A 170 9.52 13.09 -4.34
CA ASP A 170 9.77 13.09 -2.91
C ASP A 170 10.71 11.93 -2.50
N ILE A 171 10.69 10.77 -3.18
CA ILE A 171 11.71 9.73 -2.97
C ILE A 171 13.11 10.35 -3.10
N GLU A 172 13.38 11.08 -4.20
CA GLU A 172 14.71 11.63 -4.45
C GLU A 172 15.15 12.62 -3.37
N HIS A 173 14.23 13.41 -2.85
CA HIS A 173 14.46 14.35 -1.75
C HIS A 173 14.75 13.65 -0.40
N ARG A 174 14.22 12.44 -0.20
CA ARG A 174 14.37 11.68 1.05
C ARG A 174 15.61 10.80 1.11
N ILE A 175 16.31 10.59 -0.01
CA ILE A 175 17.49 9.73 -0.04
C ILE A 175 18.62 10.31 0.83
N THR A 176 19.13 9.48 1.73
CA THR A 176 20.29 9.78 2.57
C THR A 176 21.41 8.77 2.32
N PRO A 177 22.63 9.00 2.84
CA PRO A 177 23.70 8.00 2.76
C PRO A 177 23.37 6.65 3.43
N ARG A 178 22.34 6.60 4.27
CA ARG A 178 21.89 5.37 4.94
C ARG A 178 20.80 4.64 4.18
N THR A 179 20.19 5.27 3.18
CA THR A 179 19.12 4.65 2.38
C THR A 179 19.65 3.44 1.63
N LYS A 180 19.02 2.28 1.78
CA LYS A 180 19.38 1.01 1.14
C LYS A 180 18.31 0.51 0.17
N ALA A 181 17.05 0.78 0.48
CA ALA A 181 15.95 0.29 -0.36
C ALA A 181 14.79 1.29 -0.39
N ILE A 182 14.01 1.18 -1.46
CA ILE A 182 12.72 1.82 -1.64
C ILE A 182 11.68 0.71 -1.61
N VAL A 183 10.67 0.83 -0.75
CA VAL A 183 9.48 -0.01 -0.77
C VAL A 183 8.40 0.75 -1.53
N VAL A 184 7.90 0.16 -2.60
CA VAL A 184 6.78 0.71 -3.37
C VAL A 184 5.53 -0.11 -3.09
N VAL A 185 4.39 0.55 -3.01
CA VAL A 185 3.08 -0.10 -2.80
C VAL A 185 2.19 0.27 -3.97
N HIS A 186 1.77 -0.72 -4.74
CA HIS A 186 0.83 -0.52 -5.85
C HIS A 186 -0.59 -0.41 -5.28
N TYR A 187 -0.91 0.82 -4.80
CA TYR A 187 -2.06 1.08 -3.96
C TYR A 187 -3.38 0.82 -4.70
N CYS A 188 -4.28 0.05 -4.08
CA CYS A 188 -5.57 -0.36 -4.66
C CYS A 188 -5.47 -0.94 -6.09
N GLY A 189 -4.34 -1.56 -6.44
CA GLY A 189 -4.11 -2.13 -7.76
C GLY A 189 -3.60 -1.14 -8.80
N HIS A 190 -3.39 0.14 -8.45
CA HIS A 190 -2.77 1.12 -9.33
C HIS A 190 -1.25 0.98 -9.31
N PRO A 191 -0.56 0.79 -10.46
CA PRO A 191 0.88 0.65 -10.47
C PRO A 191 1.59 1.98 -10.21
N CYS A 192 2.65 1.95 -9.37
CA CYS A 192 3.56 3.08 -9.22
C CYS A 192 4.26 3.43 -10.55
N ASP A 193 4.79 4.64 -10.71
CA ASP A 193 5.68 4.99 -11.82
C ASP A 193 7.04 4.28 -11.68
N MET A 194 7.04 3.00 -12.07
CA MET A 194 8.20 2.14 -11.90
C MET A 194 9.39 2.58 -12.75
N ASP A 195 9.17 3.22 -13.90
CA ASP A 195 10.30 3.70 -14.72
C ASP A 195 11.11 4.75 -13.98
N ARG A 196 10.44 5.76 -13.39
CA ARG A 196 11.11 6.80 -12.62
C ARG A 196 11.76 6.23 -11.35
N ILE A 197 11.04 5.36 -10.64
CA ILE A 197 11.55 4.75 -9.40
C ILE A 197 12.78 3.89 -9.68
N MET A 198 12.76 3.05 -10.72
CA MET A 198 13.89 2.22 -11.10
C MET A 198 15.08 3.03 -11.61
N GLU A 199 14.83 4.16 -12.30
CA GLU A 199 15.89 5.11 -12.68
C GLU A 199 16.57 5.71 -11.45
N ILE A 200 15.79 6.19 -10.47
CA ILE A 200 16.30 6.74 -9.20
C ILE A 200 17.11 5.67 -8.46
N ALA A 201 16.54 4.48 -8.30
CA ALA A 201 17.18 3.37 -7.62
C ALA A 201 18.50 2.98 -8.29
N GLY A 202 18.54 2.89 -9.63
CA GLY A 202 19.75 2.59 -10.40
C GLY A 202 20.83 3.64 -10.23
N ARG A 203 20.51 4.93 -10.32
CA ARG A 203 21.45 6.04 -10.11
C ARG A 203 22.05 6.06 -8.70
N ARG A 204 21.27 5.65 -7.71
CA ARG A 204 21.64 5.69 -6.30
C ARG A 204 22.14 4.35 -5.74
N GLY A 205 22.09 3.27 -6.53
CA GLY A 205 22.49 1.93 -6.10
C GLY A 205 21.55 1.32 -5.05
N LEU A 206 20.28 1.73 -5.06
CA LEU A 206 19.25 1.28 -4.10
C LEU A 206 18.57 0.00 -4.59
N LYS A 207 18.05 -0.79 -3.66
CA LYS A 207 17.14 -1.90 -3.95
C LYS A 207 15.71 -1.39 -4.02
N VAL A 208 14.86 -2.09 -4.80
CA VAL A 208 13.42 -1.84 -4.83
C VAL A 208 12.69 -3.08 -4.37
N ILE A 209 11.72 -2.92 -3.47
CA ILE A 209 10.82 -3.95 -3.00
C ILE A 209 9.42 -3.55 -3.43
N GLU A 210 8.79 -4.38 -4.26
CA GLU A 210 7.40 -4.17 -4.70
C GLU A 210 6.44 -4.88 -3.76
N ASP A 211 5.65 -4.11 -2.99
CA ASP A 211 4.50 -4.63 -2.25
C ASP A 211 3.28 -4.65 -3.16
N VAL A 212 2.90 -5.85 -3.57
CA VAL A 212 1.77 -6.10 -4.49
C VAL A 212 0.54 -6.65 -3.78
N SER A 213 0.42 -6.47 -2.47
CA SER A 213 -0.71 -6.98 -1.67
C SER A 213 -2.07 -6.55 -2.23
N HIS A 214 -2.18 -5.39 -2.87
CA HIS A 214 -3.37 -4.89 -3.53
C HIS A 214 -3.37 -5.05 -5.05
N ALA A 215 -2.33 -5.64 -5.65
CA ALA A 215 -2.05 -5.52 -7.09
C ALA A 215 -1.73 -6.86 -7.77
N HIS A 216 -2.27 -7.97 -7.25
CA HIS A 216 -2.10 -9.28 -7.87
C HIS A 216 -2.67 -9.27 -9.29
N GLY A 217 -1.83 -9.58 -10.28
CA GLY A 217 -2.22 -9.56 -11.69
C GLY A 217 -2.15 -8.19 -12.37
N THR A 218 -1.96 -7.11 -11.62
CA THR A 218 -1.74 -5.76 -12.18
C THR A 218 -0.48 -5.73 -13.04
N ARG A 219 -0.54 -4.98 -14.12
CA ARG A 219 0.59 -4.86 -15.05
C ARG A 219 1.01 -3.40 -15.22
N TYR A 220 2.30 -3.18 -15.16
CA TYR A 220 2.95 -1.94 -15.58
C TYR A 220 3.66 -2.18 -16.92
N LYS A 221 3.22 -1.49 -17.98
CA LYS A 221 3.77 -1.62 -19.35
C LYS A 221 3.91 -3.08 -19.82
N GLY A 222 2.90 -3.91 -19.50
CA GLY A 222 2.84 -5.31 -19.91
C GLY A 222 3.54 -6.31 -18.99
N ARG A 223 4.38 -5.87 -18.04
CA ARG A 223 5.02 -6.72 -17.01
C ARG A 223 4.14 -6.77 -15.75
N LEU A 224 4.07 -7.92 -15.11
CA LEU A 224 3.37 -8.04 -13.82
C LEU A 224 4.10 -7.20 -12.75
N CYS A 225 3.35 -6.40 -12.00
CA CYS A 225 3.86 -5.78 -10.78
C CYS A 225 4.35 -6.86 -9.82
N GLY A 226 5.45 -6.61 -9.11
CA GLY A 226 6.16 -7.62 -8.32
C GLY A 226 7.22 -8.40 -9.11
N SER A 227 7.42 -8.07 -10.41
CA SER A 227 8.49 -8.65 -11.24
C SER A 227 9.32 -7.60 -11.97
N ILE A 228 9.21 -6.34 -11.56
CA ILE A 228 9.90 -5.22 -12.20
C ILE A 228 11.20 -4.93 -11.48
#